data_2eb9c0b641b63ee487113e7dacd511ba
#
_entry.id   2eb9c0b641b63ee487113e7dacd511ba
#
_cell.length_a   1.000
_cell.length_b   1.000
_cell.length_c   1.000
_cell.angle_alpha   90.00
_cell.angle_beta   90.00
_cell.angle_gamma   90.00
#
_symmetry.space_group_name_H-M   'P 1'
#
loop_
_entity.id
_entity.type
_entity.pdbx_description
1 polymer ?
#
loop_
_entity_poly.entity_id
_entity_poly.type
_entity_poly.pdbx_seq_one_letter_code
_entity_poly.pdbx_strand_id
1 'polypeptide(L)'
;MTALLLALILALAVHGTWRLFGRKSPWPPRFLGLVARIVGARAHVAGTPLRHDVVFVSNHLSWIDILLLSGATGTAFVAKSELRSAPLVGWLCTLNHTIFVSRADRMAVTAQIAQIRDTLAADWPVTLFPEGTTGDGTTLLPFKAALLAALDPPRPGVKVQPVRIDYGAATDELAWVGEEPGQHHAARVLKRRGTFVATLNFAEPFDPAEYGDRKAIAAEARRRMEAL
;
A
#
# COMPACT_ATOMS: atom_id res chain seq x y z
N MET A 1 18.88 -2.10 -14.19
CA MET A 1 18.58 -3.55 -14.07
C MET A 1 19.52 -4.25 -13.10
N THR A 2 20.84 -4.16 -13.25
CA THR A 2 21.83 -4.80 -12.35
C THR A 2 21.65 -4.45 -10.87
N ALA A 3 21.43 -3.18 -10.53
CA ALA A 3 21.20 -2.74 -9.15
C ALA A 3 19.96 -3.39 -8.51
N LEU A 4 18.85 -3.55 -9.25
CA LEU A 4 17.65 -4.22 -8.76
C LEU A 4 17.88 -5.70 -8.49
N LEU A 5 18.62 -6.39 -9.37
CA LEU A 5 18.95 -7.80 -9.20
C LEU A 5 19.86 -8.02 -7.99
N LEU A 6 20.91 -7.22 -7.83
CA LEU A 6 21.80 -7.29 -6.68
C LEU A 6 21.05 -7.00 -5.37
N ALA A 7 20.18 -5.98 -5.35
CA ALA A 7 19.36 -5.66 -4.20
C ALA A 7 18.42 -6.82 -3.83
N LEU A 8 17.82 -7.48 -4.83
CA LEU A 8 16.95 -8.63 -4.61
C LEU A 8 17.72 -9.81 -4.02
N ILE A 9 18.86 -10.18 -4.60
CA ILE A 9 19.68 -11.31 -4.12
C ILE A 9 20.10 -11.07 -2.66
N LEU A 10 20.59 -9.87 -2.35
CA LEU A 10 21.00 -9.53 -0.99
C LEU A 10 19.83 -9.56 0.00
N ALA A 11 18.70 -8.96 -0.38
CA ALA A 11 17.49 -8.95 0.45
C ALA A 11 16.98 -10.37 0.73
N LEU A 12 17.00 -11.25 -0.27
CA LEU A 12 16.57 -12.64 -0.12
C LEU A 12 17.52 -13.45 0.78
N ALA A 13 18.82 -13.27 0.63
CA ALA A 13 19.80 -13.94 1.48
C ALA A 13 19.59 -13.57 2.96
N VAL A 14 19.45 -12.27 3.25
CA VAL A 14 19.24 -11.81 4.62
C VAL A 14 17.81 -12.14 5.11
N HIS A 15 16.80 -12.10 4.25
CA HIS A 15 15.45 -12.56 4.60
C HIS A 15 15.47 -14.05 5.02
N GLY A 16 16.15 -14.90 4.25
CA GLY A 16 16.31 -16.33 4.56
C GLY A 16 16.96 -16.57 5.91
N THR A 17 18.02 -15.84 6.25
CA THR A 17 18.68 -15.97 7.56
C THR A 17 17.73 -15.61 8.73
N TRP A 18 16.96 -14.54 8.62
CA TRP A 18 15.96 -14.19 9.64
C TRP A 18 14.90 -15.27 9.81
N ARG A 19 14.44 -15.87 8.71
CA ARG A 19 13.45 -16.97 8.72
C ARG A 19 13.99 -18.25 9.35
N LEU A 20 15.26 -18.56 9.13
CA LEU A 20 15.92 -19.71 9.77
C LEU A 20 15.93 -19.60 11.30
N PHE A 21 16.00 -18.38 11.85
CA PHE A 21 15.91 -18.13 13.30
C PHE A 21 14.47 -17.96 13.80
N GLY A 22 13.45 -18.27 13.00
CA GLY A 22 12.04 -18.16 13.37
C GLY A 22 11.55 -16.72 13.61
N ARG A 23 12.28 -15.71 13.18
CA ARG A 23 11.94 -14.30 13.42
C ARG A 23 11.20 -13.67 12.25
N LYS A 24 10.31 -12.69 12.57
CA LYS A 24 9.72 -11.84 11.54
C LYS A 24 10.84 -11.06 10.83
N SER A 25 10.93 -11.20 9.51
CA SER A 25 11.99 -10.55 8.73
C SER A 25 11.61 -9.10 8.41
N PRO A 26 12.45 -8.11 8.69
CA PRO A 26 12.22 -6.72 8.33
C PRO A 26 12.61 -6.40 6.86
N TRP A 27 13.07 -7.39 6.12
CA TRP A 27 13.66 -7.17 4.81
C TRP A 27 12.67 -6.94 3.67
N PRO A 28 11.47 -7.56 3.61
CA PRO A 28 10.52 -7.25 2.54
C PRO A 28 10.19 -5.75 2.44
N PRO A 29 9.79 -5.04 3.51
CA PRO A 29 9.57 -3.60 3.44
C PRO A 29 10.83 -2.80 3.09
N ARG A 30 11.98 -3.17 3.67
CA ARG A 30 13.26 -2.49 3.37
C ARG A 30 13.67 -2.65 1.91
N PHE A 31 13.44 -3.82 1.34
CA PHE A 31 13.67 -4.07 -0.09
C PHE A 31 12.77 -3.18 -0.95
N LEU A 32 11.46 -3.09 -0.64
CA LEU A 32 10.54 -2.23 -1.38
C LEU A 32 10.96 -0.75 -1.29
N GLY A 33 11.36 -0.27 -0.11
CA GLY A 33 11.91 1.08 0.06
C GLY A 33 13.23 1.30 -0.71
N LEU A 34 14.08 0.28 -0.84
CA LEU A 34 15.28 0.35 -1.67
C LEU A 34 14.92 0.39 -3.15
N VAL A 35 13.96 -0.41 -3.61
CA VAL A 35 13.45 -0.38 -4.99
C VAL A 35 12.88 1.02 -5.30
N ALA A 36 12.11 1.63 -4.39
CA ALA A 36 11.64 3.00 -4.56
C ALA A 36 12.80 3.96 -4.86
N ARG A 37 13.88 3.88 -4.08
CA ARG A 37 15.07 4.73 -4.30
C ARG A 37 15.77 4.45 -5.63
N ILE A 38 15.83 3.20 -6.06
CA ILE A 38 16.47 2.80 -7.34
C ILE A 38 15.66 3.33 -8.52
N VAL A 39 14.33 3.34 -8.44
CA VAL A 39 13.46 3.92 -9.48
C VAL A 39 13.37 5.46 -9.39
N GLY A 40 14.12 6.08 -8.48
CA GLY A 40 14.23 7.53 -8.36
C GLY A 40 13.28 8.17 -7.35
N ALA A 41 12.39 7.41 -6.69
CA ALA A 41 11.47 7.94 -5.69
C ALA A 41 12.18 8.20 -4.35
N ARG A 42 12.02 9.41 -3.81
CA ARG A 42 12.51 9.83 -2.49
C ARG A 42 11.31 10.12 -1.61
N ALA A 43 11.04 9.23 -0.63
CA ALA A 43 9.96 9.43 0.31
C ALA A 43 10.28 10.61 1.24
N HIS A 44 9.38 11.58 1.31
CA HIS A 44 9.30 12.57 2.37
C HIS A 44 8.08 12.23 3.23
N VAL A 45 8.30 11.92 4.51
CA VAL A 45 7.24 11.55 5.45
C VAL A 45 6.85 12.78 6.25
N ALA A 46 5.61 13.24 6.10
CA ALA A 46 5.01 14.28 6.90
C ALA A 46 3.97 13.67 7.85
N GLY A 47 3.98 14.10 9.10
CA GLY A 47 3.21 13.45 10.17
C GLY A 47 3.92 12.23 10.76
N THR A 48 3.23 11.50 11.65
CA THR A 48 3.80 10.35 12.37
C THR A 48 3.03 9.07 12.01
N PRO A 49 3.60 8.17 11.21
CA PRO A 49 2.93 6.92 10.89
C PRO A 49 2.88 5.97 12.09
N LEU A 50 1.71 5.41 12.37
CA LEU A 50 1.56 4.31 13.31
C LEU A 50 2.33 3.07 12.83
N ARG A 51 2.72 2.21 13.77
CA ARG A 51 3.51 1.00 13.46
C ARG A 51 2.76 -0.30 13.64
N HIS A 52 1.72 -0.29 14.46
CA HIS A 52 0.94 -1.45 14.87
C HIS A 52 -0.53 -1.09 14.92
N ASP A 53 -1.40 -2.08 14.88
CA ASP A 53 -2.84 -1.94 15.03
C ASP A 53 -3.43 -0.79 14.19
N VAL A 54 -3.06 -0.74 12.91
CA VAL A 54 -3.48 0.34 12.01
C VAL A 54 -3.91 -0.16 10.65
N VAL A 55 -4.98 0.43 10.15
CA VAL A 55 -5.34 0.41 8.74
C VAL A 55 -5.04 1.78 8.16
N PHE A 56 -4.08 1.82 7.24
CA PHE A 56 -3.85 3.01 6.42
C PHE A 56 -4.88 3.06 5.30
N VAL A 57 -5.50 4.22 5.14
CA VAL A 57 -6.40 4.51 4.02
C VAL A 57 -5.73 5.57 3.16
N SER A 58 -5.41 5.23 1.91
CA SER A 58 -4.60 6.09 1.04
C SER A 58 -5.25 6.31 -0.33
N ASN A 59 -5.01 7.46 -0.95
CA ASN A 59 -5.19 7.64 -2.39
C ASN A 59 -4.18 6.78 -3.15
N HIS A 60 -4.41 6.59 -4.43
CA HIS A 60 -3.58 5.70 -5.25
C HIS A 60 -3.22 6.35 -6.58
N LEU A 61 -1.92 6.57 -6.81
CA LEU A 61 -1.41 7.21 -8.02
C LEU A 61 -0.72 6.22 -8.96
N SER A 62 0.00 5.24 -8.38
CA SER A 62 0.84 4.33 -9.14
C SER A 62 1.27 3.14 -8.27
N TRP A 63 1.81 2.09 -8.89
CA TRP A 63 2.46 1.01 -8.14
C TRP A 63 3.66 1.47 -7.29
N ILE A 64 4.19 2.67 -7.54
CA ILE A 64 5.26 3.27 -6.73
C ILE A 64 4.78 3.53 -5.29
N ASP A 65 3.49 3.80 -5.08
CA ASP A 65 2.88 4.01 -3.76
C ASP A 65 3.14 2.81 -2.83
N ILE A 66 3.06 1.60 -3.39
CA ILE A 66 3.31 0.35 -2.66
C ILE A 66 4.75 0.31 -2.15
N LEU A 67 5.71 0.71 -2.99
CA LEU A 67 7.13 0.76 -2.62
C LEU A 67 7.40 1.78 -1.52
N LEU A 68 6.79 2.95 -1.65
CA LEU A 68 6.96 4.08 -0.72
C LEU A 68 6.31 3.77 0.64
N LEU A 69 5.03 3.39 0.65
CA LEU A 69 4.30 3.10 1.89
C LEU A 69 4.87 1.88 2.61
N SER A 70 5.19 0.79 1.89
CA SER A 70 5.83 -0.36 2.52
C SER A 70 7.19 0.01 3.12
N GLY A 71 8.01 0.75 2.37
CA GLY A 71 9.31 1.22 2.86
C GLY A 71 9.21 2.11 4.10
N ALA A 72 8.17 2.93 4.21
CA ALA A 72 7.95 3.85 5.32
C ALA A 72 7.31 3.18 6.55
N THR A 73 6.38 2.24 6.35
CA THR A 73 5.52 1.73 7.43
C THR A 73 5.61 0.22 7.67
N GLY A 74 6.11 -0.54 6.71
CA GLY A 74 6.09 -2.01 6.76
C GLY A 74 4.73 -2.63 6.50
N THR A 75 3.79 -1.88 5.94
CA THR A 75 2.40 -2.30 5.72
C THR A 75 2.27 -3.41 4.69
N ALA A 76 1.29 -4.28 4.89
CA ALA A 76 0.75 -5.18 3.88
C ALA A 76 -0.25 -4.44 2.99
N PHE A 77 -0.53 -4.98 1.80
CA PHE A 77 -1.44 -4.37 0.83
C PHE A 77 -2.53 -5.32 0.39
N VAL A 78 -3.59 -4.75 -0.15
CA VAL A 78 -4.61 -5.49 -0.88
C VAL A 78 -4.38 -5.28 -2.37
N ALA A 79 -4.19 -6.35 -3.12
CA ALA A 79 -3.90 -6.34 -4.54
C ALA A 79 -4.86 -7.22 -5.34
N LYS A 80 -4.96 -7.00 -6.64
CA LYS A 80 -5.76 -7.84 -7.54
C LYS A 80 -5.20 -9.25 -7.59
N SER A 81 -6.09 -10.27 -7.62
CA SER A 81 -5.72 -11.69 -7.68
C SER A 81 -4.84 -12.04 -8.89
N GLU A 82 -5.00 -11.33 -10.01
CA GLU A 82 -4.24 -11.53 -11.24
C GLU A 82 -2.74 -11.30 -11.05
N LEU A 83 -2.35 -10.41 -10.12
CA LEU A 83 -0.94 -10.18 -9.77
C LEU A 83 -0.28 -11.41 -9.14
N ARG A 84 -1.06 -12.32 -8.55
CA ARG A 84 -0.54 -13.56 -7.96
C ARG A 84 0.06 -14.48 -9.01
N SER A 85 -0.47 -14.47 -10.25
CA SER A 85 0.01 -15.29 -11.36
C SER A 85 1.27 -14.75 -12.04
N ALA A 86 1.67 -13.50 -11.75
CA ALA A 86 2.93 -12.95 -12.26
C ALA A 86 4.12 -13.55 -11.45
N PRO A 87 4.99 -14.39 -12.08
CA PRO A 87 5.86 -15.31 -11.33
C PRO A 87 6.73 -14.64 -10.25
N LEU A 88 7.46 -13.59 -10.60
CA LEU A 88 8.32 -12.88 -9.67
C LEU A 88 7.54 -11.90 -8.78
N VAL A 89 6.65 -11.12 -9.39
CA VAL A 89 5.88 -10.08 -8.68
C VAL A 89 4.94 -10.71 -7.67
N GLY A 90 4.17 -11.74 -8.07
CA GLY A 90 3.25 -12.45 -7.18
C GLY A 90 3.96 -13.07 -5.98
N TRP A 91 5.13 -13.68 -6.20
CA TRP A 91 5.95 -14.22 -5.13
C TRP A 91 6.46 -13.13 -4.17
N LEU A 92 6.99 -12.01 -4.68
CA LEU A 92 7.41 -10.87 -3.86
C LEU A 92 6.25 -10.26 -3.06
N CYS A 93 5.06 -10.21 -3.65
CA CYS A 93 3.85 -9.80 -2.94
C CYS A 93 3.55 -10.72 -1.75
N THR A 94 3.72 -12.05 -1.88
CA THR A 94 3.52 -12.96 -0.75
C THR A 94 4.51 -12.74 0.38
N LEU A 95 5.76 -12.40 0.07
CA LEU A 95 6.77 -12.05 1.09
C LEU A 95 6.41 -10.77 1.86
N ASN A 96 5.68 -9.85 1.24
CA ASN A 96 5.19 -8.63 1.88
C ASN A 96 3.75 -8.78 2.43
N HIS A 97 3.29 -10.01 2.68
CA HIS A 97 1.96 -10.30 3.24
C HIS A 97 0.79 -9.69 2.44
N THR A 98 0.94 -9.54 1.11
CA THR A 98 -0.10 -8.99 0.25
C THR A 98 -1.34 -9.90 0.25
N ILE A 99 -2.50 -9.30 0.47
CA ILE A 99 -3.82 -9.93 0.42
C ILE A 99 -4.32 -9.84 -1.02
N PHE A 100 -4.54 -10.99 -1.66
CA PHE A 100 -5.04 -11.01 -3.04
C PHE A 100 -6.55 -11.08 -3.08
N VAL A 101 -7.17 -10.16 -3.84
CA VAL A 101 -8.63 -10.03 -3.92
C VAL A 101 -9.12 -10.20 -5.36
N SER A 102 -10.17 -10.99 -5.54
CA SER A 102 -10.91 -11.07 -6.80
C SER A 102 -12.01 -10.01 -6.80
N ARG A 103 -12.02 -9.14 -7.81
CA ARG A 103 -13.06 -8.11 -7.97
C ARG A 103 -14.31 -8.64 -8.66
N ALA A 104 -14.19 -9.75 -9.37
CA ALA A 104 -15.29 -10.36 -10.11
C ALA A 104 -16.22 -11.18 -9.21
N ASP A 105 -15.73 -11.68 -8.08
CA ASP A 105 -16.47 -12.55 -7.19
C ASP A 105 -16.96 -11.82 -5.94
N ARG A 106 -18.25 -11.51 -5.90
CA ARG A 106 -18.90 -10.91 -4.73
C ARG A 106 -18.87 -11.84 -3.50
N MET A 107 -18.86 -13.15 -3.69
CA MET A 107 -18.79 -14.12 -2.61
C MET A 107 -17.40 -14.12 -1.96
N ALA A 108 -16.36 -13.75 -2.71
CA ALA A 108 -15.01 -13.63 -2.19
C ALA A 108 -14.82 -12.43 -1.24
N VAL A 109 -15.70 -11.44 -1.22
CA VAL A 109 -15.56 -10.25 -0.37
C VAL A 109 -15.50 -10.63 1.11
N THR A 110 -16.31 -11.59 1.56
CA THR A 110 -16.29 -12.06 2.96
C THR A 110 -14.94 -12.69 3.32
N ALA A 111 -14.40 -13.52 2.43
CA ALA A 111 -13.07 -14.12 2.63
C ALA A 111 -11.95 -13.07 2.62
N GLN A 112 -12.07 -12.05 1.80
CA GLN A 112 -11.12 -10.93 1.74
C GLN A 112 -11.14 -10.10 3.03
N ILE A 113 -12.33 -9.82 3.57
CA ILE A 113 -12.50 -9.16 4.86
C ILE A 113 -11.86 -9.99 5.99
N ALA A 114 -12.08 -11.30 5.98
CA ALA A 114 -11.44 -12.21 6.95
C ALA A 114 -9.91 -12.15 6.85
N GLN A 115 -9.35 -12.21 5.63
CA GLN A 115 -7.89 -12.10 5.43
C GLN A 115 -7.31 -10.77 5.92
N ILE A 116 -8.03 -9.65 5.74
CA ILE A 116 -7.60 -8.36 6.29
C ILE A 116 -7.58 -8.42 7.82
N ARG A 117 -8.62 -8.97 8.45
CA ARG A 117 -8.71 -9.13 9.90
C ARG A 117 -7.61 -10.05 10.45
N ASP A 118 -7.33 -11.16 9.77
CA ASP A 118 -6.27 -12.10 10.14
C ASP A 118 -4.88 -11.45 10.04
N THR A 119 -4.67 -10.64 9.01
CA THR A 119 -3.41 -9.90 8.82
C THR A 119 -3.18 -8.88 9.95
N LEU A 120 -4.23 -8.14 10.33
CA LEU A 120 -4.20 -7.24 11.48
C LEU A 120 -4.00 -7.99 12.80
N ALA A 121 -4.66 -9.17 12.95
CA ALA A 121 -4.49 -10.03 14.13
C ALA A 121 -3.07 -10.59 14.27
N ALA A 122 -2.37 -10.77 13.15
CA ALA A 122 -0.97 -11.16 13.10
C ALA A 122 0.01 -9.97 13.30
N ASP A 123 -0.50 -8.81 13.72
CA ASP A 123 0.28 -7.60 13.99
C ASP A 123 1.00 -7.04 12.74
N TRP A 124 0.29 -7.04 11.60
CA TRP A 124 0.71 -6.37 10.39
C TRP A 124 -0.19 -5.17 10.10
N PRO A 125 0.36 -3.96 9.93
CA PRO A 125 -0.38 -2.85 9.35
C PRO A 125 -0.92 -3.22 7.97
N VAL A 126 -2.10 -2.71 7.61
CA VAL A 126 -2.69 -2.97 6.29
C VAL A 126 -3.00 -1.65 5.62
N THR A 127 -2.61 -1.49 4.36
CA THR A 127 -3.01 -0.34 3.54
C THR A 127 -4.13 -0.73 2.58
N LEU A 128 -5.18 0.09 2.58
CA LEU A 128 -6.30 0.02 1.65
C LEU A 128 -6.28 1.25 0.74
N PHE A 129 -6.49 1.01 -0.55
CA PHE A 129 -6.73 2.05 -1.55
C PHE A 129 -8.23 2.05 -1.90
N PRO A 130 -9.08 2.82 -1.19
CA PRO A 130 -10.53 2.73 -1.34
C PRO A 130 -11.04 3.24 -2.69
N GLU A 131 -10.25 4.00 -3.43
CA GLU A 131 -10.55 4.41 -4.81
C GLU A 131 -10.70 3.19 -5.73
N GLY A 132 -9.98 2.11 -5.43
CA GLY A 132 -10.03 0.86 -6.18
C GLY A 132 -9.39 0.93 -7.57
N THR A 133 -8.82 2.06 -7.94
CA THR A 133 -8.02 2.30 -9.13
C THR A 133 -7.03 3.42 -8.83
N THR A 134 -6.09 3.65 -9.73
CA THR A 134 -5.17 4.78 -9.66
C THR A 134 -5.83 6.04 -10.25
N GLY A 135 -5.57 7.20 -9.63
CA GLY A 135 -6.02 8.52 -10.05
C GLY A 135 -4.88 9.39 -10.58
N ASP A 136 -5.22 10.59 -11.04
CA ASP A 136 -4.29 11.58 -11.56
C ASP A 136 -3.61 12.44 -10.47
N GLY A 137 -4.04 12.29 -9.22
CA GLY A 137 -3.51 13.05 -8.08
C GLY A 137 -4.10 14.45 -7.89
N THR A 138 -4.91 14.95 -8.83
CA THR A 138 -5.52 16.28 -8.71
C THR A 138 -6.67 16.28 -7.73
N THR A 139 -7.51 15.24 -7.77
CA THR A 139 -8.65 15.05 -6.89
C THR A 139 -8.71 13.62 -6.38
N LEU A 140 -9.26 13.44 -5.17
CA LEU A 140 -9.54 12.11 -4.65
C LEU A 140 -10.73 11.49 -5.38
N LEU A 141 -10.55 10.29 -5.92
CA LEU A 141 -11.65 9.53 -6.52
C LEU A 141 -12.65 9.08 -5.43
N PRO A 142 -13.88 8.70 -5.81
CA PRO A 142 -14.88 8.21 -4.85
C PRO A 142 -14.38 6.97 -4.08
N PHE A 143 -14.53 6.98 -2.75
CA PHE A 143 -14.11 5.87 -1.90
C PHE A 143 -15.14 4.73 -1.91
N LYS A 144 -14.70 3.53 -2.21
CA LYS A 144 -15.47 2.28 -2.14
C LYS A 144 -15.28 1.66 -0.76
N ALA A 145 -16.32 1.67 0.07
CA ALA A 145 -16.24 1.22 1.47
C ALA A 145 -16.21 -0.32 1.63
N ALA A 146 -16.21 -1.11 0.55
CA ALA A 146 -16.38 -2.57 0.65
C ALA A 146 -15.33 -3.25 1.55
N LEU A 147 -14.04 -2.93 1.36
CA LEU A 147 -12.97 -3.54 2.16
C LEU A 147 -12.85 -2.93 3.57
N LEU A 148 -13.37 -1.72 3.77
CA LEU A 148 -13.46 -1.12 5.10
C LEU A 148 -14.47 -1.85 6.01
N ALA A 149 -15.27 -2.77 5.48
CA ALA A 149 -16.06 -3.70 6.28
C ALA A 149 -15.19 -4.61 7.19
N ALA A 150 -13.89 -4.69 6.94
CA ALA A 150 -12.96 -5.33 7.88
C ALA A 150 -12.89 -4.60 9.25
N LEU A 151 -13.28 -3.31 9.26
CA LEU A 151 -13.35 -2.44 10.43
C LEU A 151 -14.77 -2.27 10.98
N ASP A 152 -15.73 -3.10 10.54
CA ASP A 152 -17.12 -3.04 10.95
C ASP A 152 -17.63 -4.47 11.30
N PRO A 153 -17.72 -4.84 12.60
CA PRO A 153 -17.23 -4.08 13.75
C PRO A 153 -15.68 -4.05 13.81
N PRO A 154 -15.11 -2.96 14.34
CA PRO A 154 -13.66 -2.83 14.44
C PRO A 154 -13.09 -3.74 15.55
N ARG A 155 -11.88 -4.21 15.35
CA ARG A 155 -11.11 -4.85 16.43
C ARG A 155 -10.68 -3.78 17.44
N PRO A 156 -10.84 -4.03 18.76
CA PRO A 156 -10.37 -3.10 19.79
C PRO A 156 -8.90 -2.71 19.62
N GLY A 157 -8.60 -1.42 19.72
CA GLY A 157 -7.25 -0.87 19.60
C GLY A 157 -6.79 -0.58 18.17
N VAL A 158 -7.44 -1.12 17.15
CA VAL A 158 -7.12 -0.81 15.74
C VAL A 158 -7.57 0.59 15.40
N LYS A 159 -6.68 1.39 14.82
CA LYS A 159 -6.93 2.74 14.35
C LYS A 159 -6.98 2.81 12.82
N VAL A 160 -7.63 3.83 12.31
CA VAL A 160 -7.55 4.21 10.90
C VAL A 160 -6.66 5.43 10.78
N GLN A 161 -5.66 5.37 9.91
CA GLN A 161 -4.81 6.51 9.63
C GLN A 161 -4.86 6.85 8.14
N PRO A 162 -5.46 7.99 7.77
CA PRO A 162 -5.47 8.46 6.38
C PRO A 162 -4.09 8.91 5.95
N VAL A 163 -3.75 8.63 4.69
CA VAL A 163 -2.46 9.01 4.09
C VAL A 163 -2.71 9.60 2.71
N ARG A 164 -2.26 10.83 2.49
CA ARG A 164 -2.27 11.44 1.16
C ARG A 164 -0.88 11.35 0.54
N ILE A 165 -0.80 10.69 -0.62
CA ILE A 165 0.41 10.57 -1.42
C ILE A 165 0.37 11.66 -2.48
N ASP A 166 1.50 12.38 -2.62
CA ASP A 166 1.70 13.41 -3.61
C ASP A 166 3.10 13.29 -4.21
N TYR A 167 3.18 13.26 -5.54
CA TYR A 167 4.46 13.23 -6.26
C TYR A 167 4.92 14.62 -6.70
N GLY A 168 4.20 15.68 -6.28
CA GLY A 168 4.51 17.08 -6.65
C GLY A 168 4.53 17.25 -8.16
N ALA A 169 5.52 17.98 -8.68
CA ALA A 169 5.67 18.24 -10.10
C ALA A 169 5.87 16.97 -10.97
N ALA A 170 6.12 15.82 -10.36
CA ALA A 170 6.28 14.55 -11.10
C ALA A 170 4.96 13.78 -11.26
N THR A 171 3.85 14.27 -10.71
CA THR A 171 2.56 13.58 -10.72
C THR A 171 2.09 13.27 -12.13
N ASP A 172 2.07 14.26 -13.02
CA ASP A 172 1.61 14.10 -14.41
C ASP A 172 2.42 13.06 -15.19
N GLU A 173 3.73 12.96 -14.88
CA GLU A 173 4.62 11.98 -15.50
C GLU A 173 4.47 10.58 -14.92
N LEU A 174 4.16 10.46 -13.63
CA LEU A 174 4.26 9.20 -12.88
C LEU A 174 2.91 8.60 -12.48
N ALA A 175 1.82 9.36 -12.51
CA ALA A 175 0.50 8.82 -12.28
C ALA A 175 0.14 7.79 -13.36
N TRP A 176 -0.49 6.71 -12.92
CA TRP A 176 -0.97 5.66 -13.81
C TRP A 176 -2.46 5.86 -14.06
N VAL A 177 -2.78 6.56 -15.13
CA VAL A 177 -4.16 6.96 -15.44
C VAL A 177 -4.69 6.28 -16.70
N GLY A 178 -6.00 6.20 -16.81
CA GLY A 178 -6.69 5.64 -17.97
C GLY A 178 -6.46 4.14 -18.14
N GLU A 179 -6.35 3.72 -19.40
CA GLU A 179 -6.20 2.32 -19.78
C GLU A 179 -4.74 1.94 -20.14
N GLU A 180 -3.75 2.72 -19.69
CA GLU A 180 -2.35 2.40 -19.93
C GLU A 180 -2.04 1.00 -19.37
N PRO A 181 -1.53 0.05 -20.20
CA PRO A 181 -1.15 -1.27 -19.70
C PRO A 181 -0.06 -1.18 -18.64
N GLY A 182 -0.18 -1.92 -17.53
CA GLY A 182 0.74 -1.83 -16.39
C GLY A 182 2.22 -2.05 -16.75
N GLN A 183 2.50 -2.91 -17.73
CA GLN A 183 3.87 -3.12 -18.23
C GLN A 183 4.41 -1.90 -19.00
N HIS A 184 3.57 -1.16 -19.71
CA HIS A 184 3.97 0.08 -20.40
C HIS A 184 4.25 1.17 -19.38
N HIS A 185 3.36 1.35 -18.40
CA HIS A 185 3.59 2.26 -17.28
C HIS A 185 4.88 1.92 -16.52
N ALA A 186 5.08 0.65 -16.16
CA ALA A 186 6.30 0.22 -15.49
C ALA A 186 7.56 0.51 -16.33
N ALA A 187 7.52 0.24 -17.65
CA ALA A 187 8.63 0.53 -18.55
C ALA A 187 8.92 2.03 -18.64
N ARG A 188 7.87 2.89 -18.66
CA ARG A 188 7.99 4.35 -18.67
C ARG A 188 8.68 4.84 -17.39
N VAL A 189 8.21 4.39 -16.22
CA VAL A 189 8.81 4.73 -14.93
C VAL A 189 10.27 4.27 -14.82
N LEU A 190 10.59 3.02 -15.24
CA LEU A 190 11.94 2.46 -15.17
C LEU A 190 12.93 3.10 -16.14
N LYS A 191 12.46 3.71 -17.24
CA LYS A 191 13.29 4.47 -18.20
C LYS A 191 13.53 5.91 -17.77
N ARG A 192 12.76 6.39 -16.80
CA ARG A 192 12.87 7.75 -16.27
C ARG A 192 14.28 7.98 -15.70
N ARG A 193 14.83 9.15 -15.96
CA ARG A 193 16.11 9.58 -15.37
C ARG A 193 15.86 10.60 -14.24
N GLY A 194 16.77 10.65 -13.29
CA GLY A 194 16.70 11.57 -12.17
C GLY A 194 15.84 11.05 -11.01
N THR A 195 15.63 11.89 -10.03
CA THR A 195 14.87 11.59 -8.83
C THR A 195 13.68 12.54 -8.68
N PHE A 196 12.70 12.14 -7.91
CA PHE A 196 11.58 12.98 -7.50
C PHE A 196 11.27 12.74 -6.02
N VAL A 197 10.69 13.72 -5.38
CA VAL A 197 10.21 13.62 -4.00
C VAL A 197 8.75 13.21 -4.05
N ALA A 198 8.42 12.15 -3.31
CA ALA A 198 7.06 11.75 -3.06
C ALA A 198 6.74 12.02 -1.59
N THR A 199 5.80 12.91 -1.32
CA THR A 199 5.36 13.22 0.03
C THR A 199 4.28 12.24 0.47
N LEU A 200 4.50 11.61 1.62
CA LEU A 200 3.55 10.76 2.30
C LEU A 200 3.01 11.54 3.51
N ASN A 201 1.86 12.18 3.34
CA ASN A 201 1.24 12.98 4.38
C ASN A 201 0.35 12.09 5.25
N PHE A 202 0.75 11.82 6.49
CA PHE A 202 -0.01 11.04 7.45
C PHE A 202 -0.86 11.97 8.30
N ALA A 203 -2.20 11.84 8.18
CA ALA A 203 -3.14 12.53 9.04
C ALA A 203 -3.12 11.94 10.47
N GLU A 204 -3.73 12.67 11.42
CA GLU A 204 -3.98 12.12 12.76
C GLU A 204 -4.88 10.86 12.65
N PRO A 205 -4.53 9.77 13.35
CA PRO A 205 -5.34 8.56 13.35
C PRO A 205 -6.65 8.78 14.09
N PHE A 206 -7.66 7.95 13.79
CA PHE A 206 -8.93 7.95 14.51
C PHE A 206 -9.38 6.53 14.85
N ASP A 207 -10.28 6.44 15.83
CA ASP A 207 -10.87 5.17 16.24
C ASP A 207 -12.07 4.85 15.34
N PRO A 208 -12.06 3.75 14.57
CA PRO A 208 -13.22 3.38 13.77
C PRO A 208 -14.46 3.03 14.60
N ALA A 209 -14.31 2.71 15.89
CA ALA A 209 -15.44 2.43 16.78
C ALA A 209 -16.30 3.65 17.09
N GLU A 210 -15.79 4.86 16.88
CA GLU A 210 -16.54 6.12 17.02
C GLU A 210 -17.51 6.36 15.85
N TYR A 211 -17.46 5.53 14.80
CA TYR A 211 -18.25 5.68 13.57
C TYR A 211 -19.20 4.50 13.40
N GLY A 212 -20.41 4.79 12.98
CA GLY A 212 -21.51 3.83 12.98
C GLY A 212 -21.37 2.67 11.98
N ASP A 213 -20.67 2.89 10.86
CA ASP A 213 -20.49 1.87 9.82
C ASP A 213 -19.27 2.16 8.94
N ARG A 214 -18.97 1.20 8.05
CA ARG A 214 -17.87 1.32 7.07
C ARG A 214 -17.96 2.53 6.14
N LYS A 215 -19.17 3.08 5.89
CA LYS A 215 -19.33 4.25 5.03
C LYS A 215 -18.97 5.52 5.78
N ALA A 216 -19.35 5.61 7.06
CA ALA A 216 -18.94 6.70 7.94
C ALA A 216 -17.41 6.69 8.15
N ILE A 217 -16.79 5.52 8.33
CA ILE A 217 -15.32 5.37 8.39
C ILE A 217 -14.67 5.87 7.10
N ALA A 218 -15.21 5.49 5.93
CA ALA A 218 -14.69 5.95 4.63
C ALA A 218 -14.80 7.47 4.46
N ALA A 219 -15.94 8.04 4.86
CA ALA A 219 -16.20 9.48 4.77
C ALA A 219 -15.22 10.27 5.66
N GLU A 220 -15.00 9.82 6.89
CA GLU A 220 -14.05 10.47 7.80
C GLU A 220 -12.61 10.34 7.31
N ALA A 221 -12.20 9.18 6.82
CA ALA A 221 -10.88 9.00 6.24
C ALA A 221 -10.66 9.95 5.05
N ARG A 222 -11.67 10.08 4.17
CA ARG A 222 -11.64 11.01 3.05
C ARG A 222 -11.54 12.46 3.51
N ARG A 223 -12.39 12.88 4.44
CA ARG A 223 -12.40 14.24 4.98
C ARG A 223 -11.04 14.65 5.57
N ARG A 224 -10.40 13.74 6.33
CA ARG A 224 -9.06 13.99 6.89
C ARG A 224 -8.00 14.05 5.82
N MET A 225 -8.11 13.28 4.76
CA MET A 225 -7.17 13.28 3.64
C MET A 225 -7.32 14.53 2.77
N GLU A 226 -8.54 15.08 2.62
CA GLU A 226 -8.80 16.34 1.91
C GLU A 226 -8.28 17.56 2.67
N ALA A 227 -8.04 17.45 3.97
CA ALA A 227 -7.49 18.51 4.81
C ALA A 227 -5.95 18.54 4.83
N LEU A 228 -5.26 17.59 4.17
CA LEU A 228 -3.81 17.54 4.01
C LEU A 228 -3.35 18.27 2.74
#